data_c4f4cd16be4fb754171b82f4a3282080
#
_entry.id   c4f4cd16be4fb754171b82f4a3282080
#
_cell.length_a   1.000
_cell.length_b   1.000
_cell.length_c   1.000
_cell.angle_alpha   90.00
_cell.angle_beta   90.00
_cell.angle_gamma   90.00
#
_symmetry.space_group_name_H-M   'P 1'
#
loop_
_entity.id
_entity.type
_entity.pdbx_description
1 polymer ?
#
loop_
_entity_poly.entity_id
_entity_poly.type
_entity_poly.pdbx_seq_one_letter_code
_entity_poly.pdbx_strand_id
1 'polypeptide(L)'
;MQRAYSSPPQRQPIPCSLRRRHSVGCGGYSQTMITTSTPAYLRRVESPIGRLEITSDGDAITGLSISRDGHLPFEELTENSNEVLDRAAQQLTEYFAGARKDFDLPISLAGTAFQQSVWNQLNGLGFGEVTSYGELGLGTGRATAGRAVGGAVGANPIPIIVPCHRVLATNNRITGYSGGEGIPTKAWLLAHEGITHRV
;
A
#
# COMPACT_ATOMS: atom_id res chain seq x y z
N MET A 1 62.77 -56.15 9.34
CA MET A 1 62.09 -54.92 9.81
C MET A 1 60.91 -54.60 8.81
N GLN A 2 59.71 -55.09 9.11
CA GLN A 2 58.52 -54.88 8.29
C GLN A 2 57.63 -53.87 9.04
N ARG A 3 57.36 -52.74 8.41
CA ARG A 3 56.40 -51.74 8.92
C ARG A 3 54.97 -52.14 8.54
N ALA A 4 54.16 -52.31 9.55
CA ALA A 4 52.70 -52.53 9.38
C ALA A 4 52.03 -51.23 8.90
N TYR A 5 51.28 -51.36 7.79
CA TYR A 5 50.40 -50.29 7.29
C TYR A 5 49.02 -50.46 7.99
N SER A 6 48.65 -49.45 8.78
CA SER A 6 47.30 -49.36 9.35
C SER A 6 46.33 -48.75 8.36
N SER A 7 45.28 -49.46 8.07
CA SER A 7 44.18 -48.99 7.22
C SER A 7 43.33 -47.88 7.89
N PRO A 8 42.83 -46.87 7.16
CA PRO A 8 41.98 -45.85 7.74
C PRO A 8 40.55 -46.35 8.01
N PRO A 9 39.82 -45.78 8.97
CA PRO A 9 38.50 -46.22 9.36
C PRO A 9 37.44 -45.93 8.25
N GLN A 10 36.60 -46.93 8.00
CA GLN A 10 35.47 -46.84 7.06
C GLN A 10 34.41 -45.92 7.65
N ARG A 11 33.98 -44.92 6.87
CA ARG A 11 32.85 -44.04 7.17
C ARG A 11 31.54 -44.79 6.87
N GLN A 12 30.69 -44.89 7.87
CA GLN A 12 29.35 -45.43 7.72
C GLN A 12 28.45 -44.46 6.91
N PRO A 13 27.54 -44.96 6.05
CA PRO A 13 26.62 -44.12 5.26
C PRO A 13 25.54 -43.49 6.16
N ILE A 14 25.34 -42.20 6.02
CA ILE A 14 24.26 -41.43 6.65
C ILE A 14 22.92 -41.78 6.01
N PRO A 15 21.83 -42.05 6.74
CA PRO A 15 20.55 -42.38 6.17
C PRO A 15 19.92 -41.18 5.43
N CYS A 16 19.41 -41.46 4.24
CA CYS A 16 18.79 -40.54 3.31
C CYS A 16 17.35 -40.16 3.74
N SER A 17 17.19 -39.25 4.70
CA SER A 17 15.90 -38.73 5.12
C SER A 17 15.90 -37.27 5.49
N LEU A 18 16.50 -36.39 4.67
CA LEU A 18 16.30 -34.94 4.75
C LEU A 18 16.80 -34.27 3.45
N ARG A 19 16.16 -34.66 2.31
CA ARG A 19 16.25 -33.86 1.12
C ARG A 19 15.19 -32.77 1.17
N ARG A 20 15.55 -31.58 1.63
CA ARG A 20 14.79 -30.37 1.35
C ARG A 20 14.76 -30.18 -0.18
N ARG A 21 13.57 -30.26 -0.75
CA ARG A 21 13.34 -29.84 -2.13
C ARG A 21 13.58 -28.34 -2.25
N HIS A 22 14.65 -27.93 -2.89
CA HIS A 22 14.81 -26.58 -3.39
C HIS A 22 13.97 -26.47 -4.65
N SER A 23 12.77 -25.94 -4.52
CA SER A 23 12.02 -25.42 -5.65
C SER A 23 12.62 -24.07 -6.00
N VAL A 24 13.30 -24.00 -7.14
CA VAL A 24 13.66 -22.74 -7.79
C VAL A 24 12.36 -22.17 -8.35
N GLY A 25 11.75 -21.26 -7.63
CA GLY A 25 10.57 -20.51 -8.06
C GLY A 25 11.00 -19.15 -8.57
N CYS A 26 10.60 -18.86 -9.78
CA CYS A 26 10.75 -17.59 -10.49
C CYS A 26 10.24 -16.39 -9.69
N GLY A 27 10.97 -15.28 -9.83
CA GLY A 27 10.52 -13.89 -9.78
C GLY A 27 9.48 -13.53 -8.74
N GLY A 28 9.83 -13.57 -7.43
CA GLY A 28 8.99 -12.98 -6.39
C GLY A 28 9.22 -11.48 -6.33
N TYR A 29 8.22 -10.69 -6.71
CA TYR A 29 8.12 -9.32 -6.24
C TYR A 29 8.16 -9.36 -4.71
N SER A 30 9.14 -8.68 -4.12
CA SER A 30 9.25 -8.53 -2.67
C SER A 30 8.01 -7.75 -2.21
N GLN A 31 6.99 -8.47 -1.76
CA GLN A 31 5.96 -7.89 -0.93
C GLN A 31 6.67 -7.48 0.36
N THR A 32 6.82 -6.19 0.54
CA THR A 32 7.15 -5.62 1.85
C THR A 32 6.03 -6.11 2.77
N MET A 33 6.34 -7.12 3.60
CA MET A 33 5.45 -7.55 4.68
C MET A 33 5.35 -6.36 5.63
N ILE A 34 4.31 -5.55 5.43
CA ILE A 34 3.77 -4.75 6.50
C ILE A 34 3.36 -5.80 7.54
N THR A 35 3.92 -5.73 8.72
CA THR A 35 3.50 -6.55 9.86
C THR A 35 2.05 -6.19 10.12
N THR A 36 1.14 -6.93 9.53
CA THR A 36 -0.30 -6.74 9.68
C THR A 36 -0.68 -7.29 11.06
N SER A 37 -0.47 -6.47 12.09
CA SER A 37 -1.18 -6.70 13.34
C SER A 37 -2.67 -6.61 13.03
N THR A 38 -3.45 -7.56 13.56
CA THR A 38 -4.91 -7.53 13.47
C THR A 38 -5.41 -6.15 13.91
N PRO A 39 -6.19 -5.43 13.09
CA PRO A 39 -6.69 -4.11 13.47
C PRO A 39 -7.67 -4.23 14.64
N ALA A 40 -7.68 -3.23 15.53
CA ALA A 40 -8.62 -3.18 16.66
C ALA A 40 -10.06 -2.94 16.16
N TYR A 41 -10.21 -2.12 15.13
CA TYR A 41 -11.49 -1.79 14.52
C TYR A 41 -11.39 -1.87 12.99
N LEU A 42 -12.46 -2.37 12.38
CA LEU A 42 -12.53 -2.63 10.95
C LEU A 42 -13.95 -2.37 10.44
N ARG A 43 -14.08 -1.68 9.32
CA ARG A 43 -15.33 -1.49 8.60
C ARG A 43 -15.15 -1.60 7.10
N ARG A 44 -16.14 -2.12 6.40
CA ARG A 44 -16.16 -2.20 4.93
C ARG A 44 -17.21 -1.27 4.34
N VAL A 45 -16.91 -0.78 3.15
CA VAL A 45 -17.76 0.16 2.41
C VAL A 45 -17.76 -0.25 0.93
N GLU A 46 -18.93 -0.34 0.34
CA GLU A 46 -19.05 -0.52 -1.12
C GLU A 46 -18.70 0.76 -1.85
N SER A 47 -18.02 0.64 -2.98
CA SER A 47 -17.65 1.77 -3.81
C SER A 47 -17.60 1.44 -5.31
N PRO A 48 -17.63 2.44 -6.20
CA PRO A 48 -17.49 2.23 -7.65
C PRO A 48 -16.15 1.64 -8.09
N ILE A 49 -15.12 1.67 -7.23
CA ILE A 49 -13.79 1.14 -7.51
C ILE A 49 -13.51 -0.19 -6.78
N GLY A 50 -14.55 -0.84 -6.26
CA GLY A 50 -14.50 -2.07 -5.48
C GLY A 50 -14.75 -1.83 -3.99
N ARG A 51 -14.81 -2.92 -3.23
CA ARG A 51 -14.99 -2.83 -1.77
C ARG A 51 -13.79 -2.16 -1.12
N LEU A 52 -14.08 -1.31 -0.15
CA LEU A 52 -13.07 -0.67 0.68
C LEU A 52 -13.06 -1.33 2.06
N GLU A 53 -11.90 -1.41 2.65
CA GLU A 53 -11.70 -1.87 4.02
C GLU A 53 -10.93 -0.80 4.78
N ILE A 54 -11.53 -0.27 5.84
CA ILE A 54 -11.00 0.83 6.64
C ILE A 54 -10.66 0.30 8.02
N THR A 55 -9.49 0.64 8.54
CA THR A 55 -9.04 0.23 9.86
C THR A 55 -8.76 1.43 10.77
N SER A 56 -8.95 1.24 12.08
CA SER A 56 -8.71 2.27 13.10
C SER A 56 -8.06 1.64 14.33
N ASP A 57 -7.29 2.46 15.06
CA ASP A 57 -6.77 2.14 16.39
C ASP A 57 -7.74 2.50 17.54
N GLY A 58 -8.84 3.17 17.21
CA GLY A 58 -9.85 3.68 18.14
C GLY A 58 -10.01 5.19 18.00
N ASP A 59 -8.93 5.92 17.85
CA ASP A 59 -8.90 7.38 17.81
C ASP A 59 -8.70 7.94 16.38
N ALA A 60 -8.03 7.19 15.52
CA ALA A 60 -7.70 7.63 14.16
C ALA A 60 -7.81 6.49 13.13
N ILE A 61 -7.96 6.85 11.87
CA ILE A 61 -7.85 5.94 10.72
C ILE A 61 -6.38 5.54 10.56
N THR A 62 -6.09 4.26 10.54
CA THR A 62 -4.73 3.70 10.39
C THR A 62 -4.48 3.05 9.04
N GLY A 63 -5.53 2.70 8.30
CA GLY A 63 -5.42 2.11 6.98
C GLY A 63 -6.70 2.19 6.18
N LEU A 64 -6.55 2.17 4.87
CA LEU A 64 -7.61 1.99 3.90
C LEU A 64 -7.10 1.10 2.77
N SER A 65 -7.77 -0.01 2.53
CA SER A 65 -7.50 -0.91 1.42
C SER A 65 -8.63 -0.88 0.42
N ILE A 66 -8.29 -0.99 -0.86
CA ILE A 66 -9.24 -1.12 -1.96
C ILE A 66 -9.12 -2.57 -2.43
N SER A 67 -10.22 -3.29 -2.60
CA SER A 67 -10.19 -4.69 -3.04
C SER A 67 -9.44 -4.85 -4.36
N ARG A 68 -8.67 -5.94 -4.45
CA ARG A 68 -7.99 -6.36 -5.67
C ARG A 68 -8.43 -7.78 -6.02
N ASP A 69 -8.84 -7.98 -7.25
CA ASP A 69 -9.44 -9.27 -7.68
C ASP A 69 -10.57 -9.71 -6.74
N GLY A 70 -11.31 -8.75 -6.17
CA GLY A 70 -12.38 -8.97 -5.20
C GLY A 70 -11.96 -9.26 -3.77
N HIS A 71 -10.67 -9.33 -3.46
CA HIS A 71 -10.14 -9.67 -2.13
C HIS A 71 -9.68 -8.45 -1.34
N LEU A 72 -9.84 -8.53 -0.01
CA LEU A 72 -9.40 -7.53 0.97
C LEU A 72 -8.40 -8.16 1.96
N PRO A 73 -7.49 -7.36 2.55
CA PRO A 73 -6.45 -7.88 3.46
C PRO A 73 -6.98 -8.62 4.68
N PHE A 74 -8.12 -8.19 5.22
CA PHE A 74 -8.73 -8.76 6.42
C PHE A 74 -10.10 -9.40 6.15
N GLU A 75 -10.30 -9.97 4.96
CA GLU A 75 -11.56 -10.55 4.49
C GLU A 75 -12.21 -11.49 5.53
N GLU A 76 -11.38 -12.28 6.22
CA GLU A 76 -11.83 -13.29 7.20
C GLU A 76 -12.24 -12.70 8.55
N LEU A 77 -11.94 -11.42 8.82
CA LEU A 77 -12.30 -10.78 10.07
C LEU A 77 -13.73 -10.28 10.05
N THR A 78 -14.43 -10.44 11.15
CA THR A 78 -15.74 -9.81 11.37
C THR A 78 -15.55 -8.30 11.55
N GLU A 79 -16.44 -7.51 10.97
CA GLU A 79 -16.45 -6.07 11.16
C GLU A 79 -16.69 -5.72 12.63
N ASN A 80 -15.90 -4.78 13.11
CA ASN A 80 -16.02 -4.17 14.43
C ASN A 80 -15.82 -2.65 14.26
N SER A 81 -16.91 -1.92 14.03
CA SER A 81 -16.86 -0.48 13.76
C SER A 81 -16.75 0.36 15.02
N ASN A 82 -16.34 1.60 14.84
CA ASN A 82 -16.38 2.66 15.84
C ASN A 82 -16.80 3.98 15.21
N GLU A 83 -16.97 5.04 16.02
CA GLU A 83 -17.42 6.35 15.53
C GLU A 83 -16.50 6.93 14.44
N VAL A 84 -15.19 6.74 14.56
CA VAL A 84 -14.21 7.22 13.56
C VAL A 84 -14.41 6.51 12.21
N LEU A 85 -14.61 5.19 12.22
CA LEU A 85 -14.89 4.40 11.02
C LEU A 85 -16.25 4.70 10.42
N ASP A 86 -17.26 4.97 11.25
CA ASP A 86 -18.60 5.34 10.79
C ASP A 86 -18.57 6.68 10.06
N ARG A 87 -17.86 7.68 10.61
CA ARG A 87 -17.61 8.96 9.94
C ARG A 87 -16.82 8.78 8.64
N ALA A 88 -15.80 7.94 8.64
CA ALA A 88 -15.01 7.67 7.44
C ALA A 88 -15.87 7.02 6.34
N ALA A 89 -16.69 6.04 6.69
CA ALA A 89 -17.62 5.38 5.77
C ALA A 89 -18.62 6.36 5.16
N GLN A 90 -19.20 7.24 5.98
CA GLN A 90 -20.09 8.29 5.52
C GLN A 90 -19.39 9.24 4.54
N GLN A 91 -18.21 9.77 4.93
CA GLN A 91 -17.48 10.73 4.10
C GLN A 91 -17.00 10.11 2.78
N LEU A 92 -16.60 8.84 2.77
CA LEU A 92 -16.25 8.12 1.54
C LEU A 92 -17.48 7.93 0.64
N THR A 93 -18.64 7.61 1.21
CA THR A 93 -19.90 7.51 0.45
C THR A 93 -20.26 8.86 -0.20
N GLU A 94 -20.16 9.95 0.55
CA GLU A 94 -20.39 11.31 0.06
C GLU A 94 -19.37 11.71 -1.04
N TYR A 95 -18.09 11.32 -0.88
CA TYR A 95 -17.05 11.55 -1.88
C TYR A 95 -17.38 10.84 -3.20
N PHE A 96 -17.69 9.55 -3.16
CA PHE A 96 -18.05 8.80 -4.37
C PHE A 96 -19.37 9.25 -5.01
N ALA A 97 -20.26 9.83 -4.24
CA ALA A 97 -21.48 10.49 -4.76
C ALA A 97 -21.21 11.90 -5.35
N GLY A 98 -19.97 12.41 -5.27
CA GLY A 98 -19.62 13.77 -5.72
C GLY A 98 -20.10 14.89 -4.80
N ALA A 99 -20.64 14.56 -3.63
CA ALA A 99 -21.17 15.52 -2.64
C ALA A 99 -20.09 16.06 -1.70
N ARG A 100 -18.92 15.40 -1.62
CA ARG A 100 -17.80 15.78 -0.75
C ARG A 100 -16.52 15.89 -1.56
N LYS A 101 -15.69 16.87 -1.24
CA LYS A 101 -14.39 17.11 -1.87
C LYS A 101 -13.22 16.95 -0.89
N ASP A 102 -13.44 17.15 0.40
CA ASP A 102 -12.42 17.14 1.45
C ASP A 102 -12.80 16.18 2.58
N PHE A 103 -11.81 15.54 3.18
CA PHE A 103 -12.01 14.65 4.31
C PHE A 103 -11.64 15.35 5.62
N ASP A 104 -12.57 15.32 6.59
CA ASP A 104 -12.36 15.77 7.96
C ASP A 104 -12.33 14.56 8.90
N LEU A 105 -11.17 13.88 8.92
CA LEU A 105 -10.97 12.61 9.63
C LEU A 105 -9.63 12.64 10.37
N PRO A 106 -9.56 12.17 11.61
CA PRO A 106 -8.29 11.91 12.27
C PRO A 106 -7.59 10.75 11.57
N ILE A 107 -6.36 10.98 11.12
CA ILE A 107 -5.53 9.95 10.46
C ILE A 107 -4.23 9.74 11.20
N SER A 108 -3.77 8.49 11.29
CA SER A 108 -2.49 8.10 11.87
C SER A 108 -1.63 7.40 10.81
N LEU A 109 -0.56 8.07 10.39
CA LEU A 109 0.32 7.61 9.32
C LEU A 109 1.61 7.03 9.92
N ALA A 110 1.66 5.72 10.07
CA ALA A 110 2.86 5.02 10.49
C ALA A 110 3.83 4.84 9.31
N GLY A 111 5.04 5.38 9.43
CA GLY A 111 6.07 5.29 8.38
C GLY A 111 7.35 6.00 8.77
N THR A 112 8.36 5.89 7.90
CA THR A 112 9.63 6.63 8.07
C THR A 112 9.40 8.13 7.96
N ALA A 113 10.31 8.93 8.51
CA ALA A 113 10.25 10.40 8.41
C ALA A 113 10.14 10.89 6.95
N PHE A 114 10.80 10.19 6.02
CA PHE A 114 10.70 10.51 4.60
C PHE A 114 9.31 10.20 4.02
N GLN A 115 8.73 9.05 4.34
CA GLN A 115 7.38 8.69 3.92
C GLN A 115 6.35 9.68 4.47
N GLN A 116 6.43 9.99 5.76
CA GLN A 116 5.55 10.97 6.41
C GLN A 116 5.67 12.36 5.75
N SER A 117 6.89 12.80 5.40
CA SER A 117 7.10 14.06 4.69
C SER A 117 6.41 14.08 3.31
N VAL A 118 6.44 12.97 2.57
CA VAL A 118 5.73 12.83 1.30
C VAL A 118 4.22 12.83 1.51
N TRP A 119 3.72 12.04 2.47
CA TRP A 119 2.27 11.91 2.72
C TRP A 119 1.66 13.22 3.25
N ASN A 120 2.39 13.99 4.06
CA ASN A 120 1.95 15.31 4.49
C ASN A 120 1.78 16.29 3.32
N GLN A 121 2.67 16.23 2.32
CA GLN A 121 2.50 17.02 1.10
C GLN A 121 1.28 16.56 0.29
N LEU A 122 1.05 15.23 0.19
CA LEU A 122 -0.13 14.69 -0.49
C LEU A 122 -1.42 15.15 0.20
N ASN A 123 -1.45 15.13 1.53
CA ASN A 123 -2.61 15.53 2.31
C ASN A 123 -2.96 17.01 2.15
N GLY A 124 -2.02 17.84 1.71
CA GLY A 124 -2.25 19.25 1.38
C GLY A 124 -2.84 19.50 0.00
N LEU A 125 -2.98 18.48 -0.85
CA LEU A 125 -3.56 18.63 -2.20
C LEU A 125 -5.09 18.68 -2.13
N GLY A 126 -5.69 19.71 -2.70
CA GLY A 126 -7.13 19.84 -2.83
C GLY A 126 -7.75 18.91 -3.88
N PHE A 127 -9.07 18.79 -3.87
CA PHE A 127 -9.84 18.05 -4.87
C PHE A 127 -9.63 18.64 -6.27
N GLY A 128 -9.28 17.78 -7.24
CA GLY A 128 -9.00 18.20 -8.60
C GLY A 128 -7.58 18.78 -8.83
N GLU A 129 -6.76 18.87 -7.78
CA GLU A 129 -5.36 19.28 -7.90
C GLU A 129 -4.45 18.08 -8.19
N VAL A 130 -3.35 18.32 -8.87
CA VAL A 130 -2.32 17.30 -9.14
C VAL A 130 -0.94 17.81 -8.79
N THR A 131 -0.05 16.88 -8.50
CA THR A 131 1.38 17.14 -8.34
C THR A 131 2.19 16.12 -9.13
N SER A 132 3.48 16.38 -9.29
CA SER A 132 4.41 15.45 -9.91
C SER A 132 5.35 14.81 -8.87
N TYR A 133 5.94 13.66 -9.22
CA TYR A 133 6.99 13.05 -8.40
C TYR A 133 8.20 13.98 -8.20
N GLY A 134 8.46 14.85 -9.18
CA GLY A 134 9.53 15.85 -9.08
C GLY A 134 9.23 16.94 -8.05
N GLU A 135 8.03 17.50 -8.07
CA GLU A 135 7.58 18.51 -7.11
C GLU A 135 7.58 17.98 -5.68
N LEU A 136 7.06 16.75 -5.46
CA LEU A 136 7.15 16.08 -4.16
C LEU A 136 8.60 15.89 -3.70
N GLY A 137 9.50 15.53 -4.62
CA GLY A 137 10.92 15.40 -4.34
C GLY A 137 11.55 16.71 -3.89
N LEU A 138 11.22 17.82 -4.57
CA LEU A 138 11.66 19.17 -4.20
C LEU A 138 11.15 19.55 -2.81
N GLY A 139 9.88 19.32 -2.53
CA GLY A 139 9.26 19.60 -1.22
C GLY A 139 9.87 18.80 -0.05
N THR A 140 10.49 17.64 -0.32
CA THR A 140 11.23 16.86 0.70
C THR A 140 12.71 17.26 0.80
N GLY A 141 13.17 18.26 0.04
CA GLY A 141 14.59 18.64 -0.05
C GLY A 141 15.46 17.64 -0.82
N ARG A 142 14.86 16.71 -1.59
CA ARG A 142 15.56 15.65 -2.34
C ARG A 142 15.14 15.61 -3.81
N ALA A 143 15.48 16.66 -4.55
CA ALA A 143 15.10 16.85 -5.95
C ALA A 143 15.40 15.66 -6.90
N THR A 144 16.41 14.83 -6.58
CA THR A 144 16.83 13.69 -7.42
C THR A 144 16.25 12.34 -6.96
N ALA A 145 15.37 12.33 -5.95
CA ALA A 145 14.90 11.11 -5.30
C ALA A 145 13.64 10.47 -5.95
N GLY A 146 13.41 10.64 -7.25
CA GLY A 146 12.18 10.21 -7.92
C GLY A 146 11.74 8.76 -7.62
N ARG A 147 12.67 7.78 -7.55
CA ARG A 147 12.34 6.41 -7.16
C ARG A 147 11.94 6.28 -5.69
N ALA A 148 12.62 6.99 -4.79
CA ALA A 148 12.30 6.99 -3.36
C ALA A 148 10.94 7.66 -3.11
N VAL A 149 10.64 8.77 -3.80
CA VAL A 149 9.33 9.43 -3.78
C VAL A 149 8.24 8.48 -4.28
N GLY A 150 8.47 7.82 -5.42
CA GLY A 150 7.53 6.82 -5.96
C GLY A 150 7.27 5.67 -4.99
N GLY A 151 8.30 5.18 -4.30
CA GLY A 151 8.18 4.18 -3.24
C GLY A 151 7.36 4.68 -2.04
N ALA A 152 7.58 5.93 -1.60
CA ALA A 152 6.81 6.54 -0.51
C ALA A 152 5.33 6.76 -0.90
N VAL A 153 5.07 7.27 -2.12
CA VAL A 153 3.72 7.44 -2.68
C VAL A 153 3.00 6.08 -2.74
N GLY A 154 3.68 5.03 -3.22
CA GLY A 154 3.12 3.68 -3.33
C GLY A 154 2.90 2.98 -1.98
N ALA A 155 3.60 3.41 -0.92
CA ALA A 155 3.46 2.88 0.43
C ALA A 155 2.42 3.63 1.29
N ASN A 156 1.64 4.54 0.69
CA ASN A 156 0.58 5.26 1.40
C ASN A 156 -0.43 4.28 2.02
N PRO A 157 -0.61 4.28 3.36
CA PRO A 157 -1.50 3.34 4.02
C PRO A 157 -2.98 3.72 3.94
N ILE A 158 -3.31 4.97 3.57
CA ILE A 158 -4.69 5.50 3.60
C ILE A 158 -5.01 6.17 2.24
N PRO A 159 -5.00 5.42 1.11
CA PRO A 159 -5.31 5.99 -0.20
C PRO A 159 -6.71 6.62 -0.23
N ILE A 160 -6.96 7.51 -1.16
CA ILE A 160 -8.16 8.34 -1.32
C ILE A 160 -8.16 9.48 -0.30
N ILE A 161 -8.16 9.19 1.01
CA ILE A 161 -8.11 10.20 2.08
C ILE A 161 -6.77 10.95 2.01
N VAL A 162 -5.64 10.22 1.89
CA VAL A 162 -4.35 10.78 1.49
C VAL A 162 -4.17 10.54 -0.01
N PRO A 163 -4.34 11.56 -0.86
CA PRO A 163 -4.65 11.40 -2.28
C PRO A 163 -3.44 11.07 -3.17
N CYS A 164 -2.81 9.92 -2.96
CA CYS A 164 -1.68 9.47 -3.78
C CYS A 164 -2.03 9.25 -5.27
N HIS A 165 -3.32 9.14 -5.61
CA HIS A 165 -3.79 9.09 -6.99
C HIS A 165 -3.59 10.41 -7.74
N ARG A 166 -3.47 11.56 -7.04
CA ARG A 166 -3.22 12.88 -7.63
C ARG A 166 -1.75 13.11 -8.05
N VAL A 167 -0.87 12.10 -7.88
CA VAL A 167 0.53 12.18 -8.33
C VAL A 167 0.64 11.64 -9.75
N LEU A 168 1.06 12.48 -10.69
CA LEU A 168 1.24 12.16 -12.10
C LEU A 168 2.70 12.37 -12.53
N ALA A 169 3.08 11.85 -13.69
CA ALA A 169 4.31 12.28 -14.35
C ALA A 169 4.14 13.72 -14.86
N THR A 170 5.26 14.42 -15.15
CA THR A 170 5.26 15.82 -15.62
C THR A 170 4.47 16.06 -16.91
N ASN A 171 4.20 15.01 -17.68
CA ASN A 171 3.38 15.05 -18.89
C ASN A 171 1.92 14.60 -18.66
N ASN A 172 1.44 14.62 -17.41
CA ASN A 172 0.13 14.15 -16.98
C ASN A 172 -0.13 12.66 -17.25
N ARG A 173 0.92 11.81 -17.39
CA ARG A 173 0.76 10.38 -17.55
C ARG A 173 0.63 9.67 -16.21
N ILE A 174 -0.24 8.66 -16.17
CA ILE A 174 -0.27 7.67 -15.09
C ILE A 174 0.93 6.75 -15.26
N THR A 175 1.77 6.62 -14.21
CA THR A 175 2.96 5.75 -14.21
C THR A 175 2.80 4.50 -13.35
N GLY A 176 1.75 4.45 -12.53
CA GLY A 176 1.44 3.32 -11.66
C GLY A 176 0.51 3.72 -10.52
N TYR A 177 -0.02 2.71 -9.85
CA TYR A 177 -0.83 2.86 -8.64
C TYR A 177 -0.83 1.56 -7.86
N SER A 178 -0.77 1.64 -6.53
CA SER A 178 -0.72 0.46 -5.65
C SER A 178 -2.10 0.02 -5.14
N GLY A 179 -3.12 0.88 -5.16
CA GLY A 179 -4.47 0.59 -4.67
C GLY A 179 -5.34 -0.14 -5.69
N GLY A 180 -6.24 -0.99 -5.22
CA GLY A 180 -7.21 -1.69 -6.03
C GLY A 180 -6.62 -2.38 -7.25
N GLU A 181 -7.28 -2.24 -8.40
CA GLU A 181 -6.84 -2.79 -9.69
C GLU A 181 -5.69 -1.99 -10.34
N GLY A 182 -5.02 -1.12 -9.58
CA GLY A 182 -3.89 -0.34 -10.06
C GLY A 182 -4.29 0.81 -10.98
N ILE A 183 -3.77 0.85 -12.22
CA ILE A 183 -4.01 1.95 -13.17
C ILE A 183 -5.50 2.20 -13.43
N PRO A 184 -6.36 1.19 -13.63
CA PRO A 184 -7.80 1.41 -13.78
C PRO A 184 -8.44 2.15 -12.59
N THR A 185 -8.10 1.76 -11.37
CA THR A 185 -8.59 2.44 -10.15
C THR A 185 -8.13 3.90 -10.10
N LYS A 186 -6.85 4.16 -10.40
CA LYS A 186 -6.32 5.53 -10.45
C LYS A 186 -6.99 6.38 -11.51
N ALA A 187 -7.18 5.83 -12.70
CA ALA A 187 -7.84 6.54 -13.81
C ALA A 187 -9.29 6.92 -13.45
N TRP A 188 -10.01 6.00 -12.79
CA TRP A 188 -11.36 6.26 -12.29
C TRP A 188 -11.38 7.43 -11.29
N LEU A 189 -10.48 7.40 -10.28
CA LEU A 189 -10.38 8.45 -9.26
C LEU A 189 -10.05 9.82 -9.87
N LEU A 190 -9.10 9.87 -10.81
CA LEU A 190 -8.75 11.10 -11.53
C LEU A 190 -9.93 11.64 -12.35
N ALA A 191 -10.65 10.77 -13.06
CA ALA A 191 -11.83 11.16 -13.82
C ALA A 191 -12.95 11.65 -12.90
N HIS A 192 -13.17 11.00 -11.76
CA HIS A 192 -14.15 11.41 -10.75
C HIS A 192 -13.86 12.82 -10.21
N GLU A 193 -12.59 13.17 -10.06
CA GLU A 193 -12.16 14.51 -9.64
C GLU A 193 -12.05 15.52 -10.81
N GLY A 194 -12.41 15.15 -12.03
CA GLY A 194 -12.33 16.01 -13.20
C GLY A 194 -10.90 16.27 -13.70
N ILE A 195 -9.94 15.45 -13.29
CA ILE A 195 -8.52 15.61 -13.66
C ILE A 195 -8.25 14.97 -15.03
N THR A 196 -7.77 15.79 -15.97
CA THR A 196 -7.32 15.31 -17.28
C THR A 196 -5.98 14.58 -17.15
N HIS A 197 -5.92 13.35 -17.65
CA HIS A 197 -4.73 12.51 -17.59
C HIS A 197 -4.49 11.74 -18.89
N ARG A 198 -3.31 11.14 -19.02
CA ARG A 198 -2.94 10.21 -20.11
C ARG A 198 -2.59 8.84 -19.50
N VAL A 199 -2.97 7.79 -20.17
CA VAL A 199 -2.60 6.41 -19.84
C VAL A 199 -1.41 5.95 -20.67
#